data_bb51401afe54674d8c920962fd0ef49b
#
_entry.id   bb51401afe54674d8c920962fd0ef49b
#
_cell.length_a   1.000
_cell.length_b   1.000
_cell.length_c   1.000
_cell.angle_alpha   90.00
_cell.angle_beta   90.00
_cell.angle_gamma   90.00
#
_symmetry.space_group_name_H-M   'P 1'
#
loop_
_entity.id
_entity.type
_entity.pdbx_description
1 polymer ?
#
loop_
_entity_poly.entity_id
_entity_poly.type
_entity_poly.pdbx_seq_one_letter_code
_entity_poly.pdbx_strand_id
1 'polypeptide(L)'
;MSAMPEGGPAEPAPSAASSAAEPAPTAGQSCACPLAQVPANVWKDLLRRPFRKRHPVIFWGLILLLLAGVGVFGAALGSNGLMGGQRIALVSVSGPIMDPEPALEWIRKGERDPMIAGVLLRVDSPGGGAAASQEIYSAVRELARKKPVAVSMGSLAASGGLMVSMAGSRVFANASTVTGSIGVRMDIPQLQGLMGKIGVGQETITTAPYKDAGSYMRPLSTEQRDYFKKVLDDMHQQFVDIVADGRHMEHARAAALASGKIFTGREAVQLGLVDELGGQQTALAWLSEQCGVPAERKLVTRPKEGGWLPRSLKTMLGVDLSALGSLSSSSPVFLYQF
;
A
#
# COMPACT_ATOMS: atom_id res chain seq x y z
N MET A 1 -59.27 0.20 -22.48
CA MET A 1 -59.90 -0.52 -23.60
C MET A 1 -59.55 -1.93 -23.42
N SER A 2 -60.41 -2.69 -22.86
CA SER A 2 -61.29 -3.72 -23.50
C SER A 2 -60.45 -4.97 -23.72
N ALA A 3 -60.83 -6.19 -23.33
CA ALA A 3 -61.98 -6.75 -22.69
C ALA A 3 -61.64 -8.21 -22.39
N MET A 4 -62.17 -8.70 -21.31
CA MET A 4 -62.53 -10.14 -21.16
C MET A 4 -63.69 -10.45 -22.14
N PRO A 5 -64.09 -11.71 -22.43
CA PRO A 5 -64.84 -12.55 -21.49
C PRO A 5 -64.59 -14.07 -21.62
N GLU A 6 -64.86 -14.86 -20.51
CA GLU A 6 -66.01 -15.77 -20.31
C GLU A 6 -66.05 -17.03 -21.16
N GLY A 7 -66.24 -18.26 -20.62
CA GLY A 7 -67.39 -18.90 -20.12
C GLY A 7 -67.17 -20.39 -19.89
N GLY A 8 -67.68 -20.95 -18.80
CA GLY A 8 -67.90 -22.36 -18.59
C GLY A 8 -69.09 -22.88 -19.40
N PRO A 9 -69.68 -24.07 -19.21
CA PRO A 9 -70.21 -24.58 -17.94
C PRO A 9 -70.19 -26.14 -17.74
N ALA A 10 -70.40 -26.55 -16.51
CA ALA A 10 -71.43 -27.41 -15.93
C ALA A 10 -71.46 -28.97 -16.14
N GLU A 11 -71.49 -29.58 -14.99
CA GLU A 11 -71.93 -30.92 -14.62
C GLU A 11 -73.14 -31.52 -15.42
N PRO A 12 -73.34 -32.85 -15.28
CA PRO A 12 -74.10 -33.39 -14.14
C PRO A 12 -73.75 -34.82 -13.67
N ALA A 13 -74.01 -35.09 -12.37
CA ALA A 13 -74.35 -36.39 -11.84
C ALA A 13 -75.92 -36.58 -11.99
N PRO A 14 -76.57 -37.66 -11.59
CA PRO A 14 -76.16 -38.84 -10.83
C PRO A 14 -76.86 -40.15 -11.36
N SER A 15 -76.61 -41.33 -10.76
CA SER A 15 -77.69 -42.27 -10.54
C SER A 15 -77.32 -43.44 -9.60
N ALA A 16 -78.24 -43.81 -8.78
CA ALA A 16 -78.18 -44.64 -7.65
C ALA A 16 -78.46 -46.14 -7.93
N ALA A 17 -78.08 -46.90 -6.92
CA ALA A 17 -78.74 -48.13 -6.39
C ALA A 17 -78.53 -49.48 -7.09
N SER A 18 -77.93 -50.41 -6.36
CA SER A 18 -78.67 -51.55 -5.90
C SER A 18 -77.94 -52.42 -4.87
N SER A 19 -78.60 -52.70 -3.81
CA SER A 19 -78.35 -53.57 -2.71
C SER A 19 -78.13 -55.02 -3.13
N ALA A 20 -77.19 -55.71 -2.51
CA ALA A 20 -77.32 -57.12 -2.15
C ALA A 20 -76.30 -57.52 -1.08
N ALA A 21 -76.85 -58.15 -0.06
CA ALA A 21 -76.47 -58.81 1.17
C ALA A 21 -75.05 -59.35 1.34
N GLU A 22 -74.60 -59.19 2.57
CA GLU A 22 -73.46 -59.88 3.22
C GLU A 22 -73.64 -61.38 3.29
N PRO A 23 -72.53 -62.06 3.38
CA PRO A 23 -72.47 -63.13 4.43
C PRO A 23 -71.26 -62.90 5.37
N ALA A 24 -71.46 -63.34 6.61
CA ALA A 24 -70.70 -63.15 7.83
C ALA A 24 -69.27 -63.68 7.81
N PRO A 25 -68.43 -63.20 8.72
CA PRO A 25 -67.02 -63.41 8.70
C PRO A 25 -66.62 -64.78 9.23
N THR A 26 -65.79 -65.49 8.50
CA THR A 26 -65.02 -66.62 8.98
C THR A 26 -63.80 -66.16 9.75
N ALA A 27 -63.71 -66.59 10.96
CA ALA A 27 -62.60 -66.35 11.86
C ALA A 27 -61.29 -66.94 11.31
N GLY A 28 -60.21 -66.16 11.43
CA GLY A 28 -58.85 -66.72 11.35
C GLY A 28 -57.93 -66.15 10.29
N GLN A 29 -57.81 -64.80 10.21
CA GLN A 29 -56.65 -64.22 9.63
C GLN A 29 -55.93 -63.34 10.65
N SER A 30 -54.85 -63.91 11.24
CA SER A 30 -53.88 -63.13 12.01
C SER A 30 -53.31 -62.06 11.13
N CYS A 31 -53.49 -60.77 11.51
CA CYS A 31 -52.74 -59.67 10.93
C CYS A 31 -51.25 -59.85 11.20
N ALA A 32 -50.58 -60.54 10.28
CA ALA A 32 -49.12 -60.58 10.29
C ALA A 32 -48.64 -59.18 9.93
N CYS A 33 -48.08 -58.51 10.94
CA CYS A 33 -47.46 -57.21 10.76
C CYS A 33 -46.43 -57.24 9.56
N PRO A 34 -46.55 -56.39 8.56
CA PRO A 34 -45.66 -56.43 7.37
C PRO A 34 -44.20 -56.43 7.72
N LEU A 35 -43.84 -55.96 8.91
CA LEU A 35 -42.45 -55.92 9.43
C LEU A 35 -41.92 -57.30 9.87
N ALA A 36 -42.83 -58.32 10.12
CA ALA A 36 -42.43 -59.67 10.52
C ALA A 36 -41.93 -60.54 9.35
N GLN A 37 -42.12 -60.10 8.11
CA GLN A 37 -41.69 -60.84 6.90
C GLN A 37 -40.33 -60.37 6.34
N VAL A 38 -39.67 -59.38 7.00
CA VAL A 38 -38.35 -58.92 6.60
C VAL A 38 -37.28 -59.93 7.03
N PRO A 39 -36.57 -60.57 6.10
CA PRO A 39 -35.60 -61.60 6.45
C PRO A 39 -34.49 -61.05 7.35
N ALA A 40 -34.03 -61.82 8.32
CA ALA A 40 -33.08 -61.41 9.38
C ALA A 40 -31.74 -60.86 8.87
N ASN A 41 -31.41 -61.17 7.63
CA ASN A 41 -30.23 -60.64 6.97
C ASN A 41 -30.38 -59.14 6.60
N VAL A 42 -31.62 -58.68 6.30
CA VAL A 42 -31.87 -57.27 6.01
C VAL A 42 -31.69 -56.40 7.26
N TRP A 43 -32.14 -56.91 8.41
CA TRP A 43 -31.91 -56.24 9.71
C TRP A 43 -30.42 -56.21 10.10
N LYS A 44 -29.66 -57.26 9.79
CA LYS A 44 -28.21 -57.30 10.02
C LYS A 44 -27.45 -56.29 9.15
N ASP A 45 -27.94 -56.05 7.93
CA ASP A 45 -27.33 -55.04 7.03
C ASP A 45 -27.72 -53.60 7.40
N LEU A 46 -28.94 -53.36 7.84
CA LEU A 46 -29.39 -52.08 8.39
C LEU A 46 -28.69 -51.72 9.70
N LEU A 47 -28.37 -52.73 10.53
CA LEU A 47 -27.63 -52.59 11.78
C LEU A 47 -26.13 -52.75 11.64
N ARG A 48 -25.61 -52.68 10.39
CA ARG A 48 -24.16 -52.66 10.16
C ARG A 48 -23.51 -51.61 11.03
N ARG A 49 -22.43 -51.99 11.67
CA ARG A 49 -21.66 -51.14 12.56
C ARG A 49 -21.37 -49.80 11.86
N PRO A 50 -21.67 -48.66 12.52
CA PRO A 50 -21.44 -47.35 11.92
C PRO A 50 -19.98 -47.23 11.43
N PHE A 51 -19.74 -46.50 10.36
CA PHE A 51 -18.46 -46.31 9.68
C PHE A 51 -17.28 -46.04 10.67
N ARG A 52 -17.59 -45.33 11.76
CA ARG A 52 -16.66 -45.08 12.88
C ARG A 52 -16.07 -46.34 13.51
N LYS A 53 -16.90 -47.43 13.63
CA LYS A 53 -16.44 -48.70 14.23
C LYS A 53 -15.80 -49.64 13.22
N ARG A 54 -16.09 -49.46 11.91
CA ARG A 54 -15.56 -50.30 10.84
C ARG A 54 -14.17 -49.84 10.39
N HIS A 55 -13.96 -48.52 10.38
CA HIS A 55 -12.70 -47.90 9.94
C HIS A 55 -12.29 -46.82 10.94
N PRO A 56 -11.93 -47.15 12.17
CA PRO A 56 -11.64 -46.15 13.21
C PRO A 56 -10.48 -45.23 12.83
N VAL A 57 -9.44 -45.74 12.20
CA VAL A 57 -8.30 -44.96 11.78
C VAL A 57 -8.67 -43.95 10.70
N ILE A 58 -9.46 -44.36 9.70
CA ILE A 58 -9.93 -43.48 8.63
C ILE A 58 -10.87 -42.40 9.19
N PHE A 59 -11.76 -42.78 10.08
CA PHE A 59 -12.73 -41.85 10.71
C PHE A 59 -12.01 -40.76 11.51
N TRP A 60 -11.09 -41.17 12.39
CA TRP A 60 -10.32 -40.20 13.18
C TRP A 60 -9.34 -39.40 12.34
N GLY A 61 -8.76 -39.98 11.29
CA GLY A 61 -7.96 -39.28 10.31
C GLY A 61 -8.73 -38.17 9.57
N LEU A 62 -9.96 -38.44 9.14
CA LEU A 62 -10.84 -37.44 8.51
C LEU A 62 -11.25 -36.33 9.48
N ILE A 63 -11.50 -36.67 10.76
CA ILE A 63 -11.82 -35.66 11.79
C ILE A 63 -10.58 -34.77 12.04
N LEU A 64 -9.40 -35.37 12.15
CA LEU A 64 -8.14 -34.62 12.34
C LEU A 64 -7.87 -33.70 11.13
N LEU A 65 -8.12 -34.19 9.94
CA LEU A 65 -7.94 -33.40 8.70
C LEU A 65 -8.97 -32.27 8.62
N LEU A 66 -10.21 -32.52 9.04
CA LEU A 66 -11.26 -31.48 9.14
C LEU A 66 -10.88 -30.42 10.19
N LEU A 67 -10.43 -30.84 11.36
CA LEU A 67 -10.01 -29.91 12.42
C LEU A 67 -8.76 -29.12 12.01
N ALA A 68 -7.81 -29.75 11.34
CA ALA A 68 -6.65 -29.06 10.76
C ALA A 68 -7.08 -28.05 9.68
N GLY A 69 -8.02 -28.45 8.80
CA GLY A 69 -8.59 -27.56 7.78
C GLY A 69 -9.33 -26.36 8.39
N VAL A 70 -10.14 -26.58 9.44
CA VAL A 70 -10.82 -25.52 10.19
C VAL A 70 -9.80 -24.63 10.90
N GLY A 71 -8.73 -25.20 11.47
CA GLY A 71 -7.66 -24.46 12.11
C GLY A 71 -6.88 -23.58 11.11
N VAL A 72 -6.52 -24.12 9.96
CA VAL A 72 -5.85 -23.38 8.87
C VAL A 72 -6.78 -22.30 8.31
N PHE A 73 -8.06 -22.61 8.10
CA PHE A 73 -9.05 -21.65 7.63
C PHE A 73 -9.31 -20.54 8.65
N GLY A 74 -9.41 -20.87 9.95
CA GLY A 74 -9.52 -19.90 11.03
C GLY A 74 -8.28 -19.02 11.16
N ALA A 75 -7.08 -19.60 11.02
CA ALA A 75 -5.81 -18.85 11.00
C ALA A 75 -5.72 -17.95 9.76
N ALA A 76 -6.17 -18.41 8.59
CA ALA A 76 -6.21 -17.62 7.36
C ALA A 76 -7.23 -16.47 7.45
N LEU A 77 -8.39 -16.69 8.05
CA LEU A 77 -9.38 -15.63 8.34
C LEU A 77 -8.85 -14.63 9.35
N GLY A 78 -8.13 -15.07 10.39
CA GLY A 78 -7.49 -14.21 11.39
C GLY A 78 -6.32 -13.42 10.81
N SER A 79 -5.49 -14.03 9.96
CA SER A 79 -4.35 -13.38 9.29
C SER A 79 -4.78 -12.39 8.20
N ASN A 80 -5.91 -12.64 7.54
CA ASN A 80 -6.48 -11.75 6.51
C ASN A 80 -7.32 -10.61 7.09
N GLY A 81 -7.33 -10.42 8.41
CA GLY A 81 -7.91 -9.25 9.04
C GLY A 81 -9.45 -9.23 9.14
N LEU A 82 -10.17 -10.34 8.79
CA LEU A 82 -11.63 -10.39 8.94
C LEU A 82 -12.11 -10.32 10.41
N MET A 83 -11.22 -10.60 11.37
CA MET A 83 -11.48 -10.41 12.81
C MET A 83 -10.60 -9.32 13.47
N GLY A 84 -9.73 -8.67 12.70
CA GLY A 84 -8.87 -7.59 13.17
C GLY A 84 -9.50 -6.24 12.86
N GLY A 85 -9.84 -5.43 13.88
CA GLY A 85 -10.26 -4.04 13.66
C GLY A 85 -9.24 -3.22 12.85
N GLN A 86 -9.59 -2.01 12.49
CA GLN A 86 -8.77 -1.09 11.71
C GLN A 86 -7.33 -0.97 12.23
N ARG A 87 -6.39 -0.69 11.34
CA ARG A 87 -4.94 -0.64 11.60
C ARG A 87 -4.34 0.64 11.02
N ILE A 88 -3.14 0.95 11.47
CA ILE A 88 -2.32 2.04 10.93
C ILE A 88 -1.24 1.41 10.03
N ALA A 89 -1.07 1.96 8.83
CA ALA A 89 0.04 1.58 7.96
C ALA A 89 1.26 2.47 8.23
N LEU A 90 2.44 1.88 8.18
CA LEU A 90 3.72 2.61 8.20
C LEU A 90 4.29 2.66 6.79
N VAL A 91 4.37 3.84 6.24
CA VAL A 91 5.10 4.14 4.99
C VAL A 91 6.42 4.78 5.36
N SER A 92 7.52 4.31 4.79
CA SER A 92 8.85 4.87 5.03
C SER A 92 9.47 5.37 3.74
N VAL A 93 9.95 6.63 3.78
CA VAL A 93 10.76 7.24 2.73
C VAL A 93 12.13 7.48 3.34
N SER A 94 13.12 6.67 2.95
CA SER A 94 14.45 6.68 3.57
C SER A 94 15.55 6.74 2.52
N GLY A 95 16.61 7.50 2.81
CA GLY A 95 17.73 7.72 1.89
C GLY A 95 17.36 8.62 0.71
N PRO A 96 18.23 8.72 -0.32
CA PRO A 96 17.97 9.53 -1.50
C PRO A 96 16.73 9.06 -2.27
N ILE A 97 15.86 9.99 -2.65
CA ILE A 97 14.63 9.74 -3.41
C ILE A 97 14.99 9.71 -4.90
N MET A 98 15.41 8.56 -5.41
CA MET A 98 15.74 8.37 -6.83
C MET A 98 14.65 7.61 -7.58
N ASP A 99 14.02 6.65 -6.93
CA ASP A 99 12.93 5.84 -7.44
C ASP A 99 11.70 6.01 -6.54
N PRO A 100 10.59 6.59 -7.02
CA PRO A 100 9.40 6.81 -6.22
C PRO A 100 8.54 5.55 -6.07
N GLU A 101 8.65 4.57 -6.99
CA GLU A 101 7.70 3.47 -7.13
C GLU A 101 7.53 2.63 -5.86
N PRO A 102 8.61 2.30 -5.10
CA PRO A 102 8.47 1.56 -3.85
C PRO A 102 7.60 2.25 -2.80
N ALA A 103 7.63 3.58 -2.74
CA ALA A 103 6.78 4.37 -1.84
C ALA A 103 5.37 4.49 -2.39
N LEU A 104 5.22 4.77 -3.69
CA LEU A 104 3.94 4.93 -4.37
C LEU A 104 3.06 3.69 -4.26
N GLU A 105 3.64 2.51 -4.49
CA GLU A 105 2.93 1.24 -4.37
C GLU A 105 2.32 1.04 -2.98
N TRP A 106 3.11 1.37 -1.94
CA TRP A 106 2.69 1.20 -0.56
C TRP A 106 1.67 2.26 -0.12
N ILE A 107 1.81 3.51 -0.61
CA ILE A 107 0.84 4.59 -0.41
C ILE A 107 -0.50 4.21 -1.04
N ARG A 108 -0.52 3.76 -2.31
CA ARG A 108 -1.72 3.32 -3.02
C ARG A 108 -2.41 2.14 -2.31
N LYS A 109 -1.63 1.21 -1.76
CA LYS A 109 -2.16 0.10 -0.97
C LYS A 109 -2.82 0.60 0.32
N GLY A 110 -2.17 1.50 1.05
CA GLY A 110 -2.72 2.13 2.25
C GLY A 110 -4.01 2.92 1.97
N GLU A 111 -4.07 3.56 0.80
CA GLU A 111 -5.26 4.29 0.35
C GLU A 111 -6.46 3.38 0.09
N ARG A 112 -6.24 2.27 -0.64
CA ARG A 112 -7.30 1.36 -1.12
C ARG A 112 -7.77 0.36 -0.07
N ASP A 113 -6.95 0.03 0.91
CA ASP A 113 -7.29 -0.96 1.93
C ASP A 113 -8.24 -0.36 2.98
N PRO A 114 -9.51 -0.83 3.09
CA PRO A 114 -10.48 -0.32 4.06
C PRO A 114 -10.09 -0.64 5.51
N MET A 115 -9.20 -1.61 5.72
CA MET A 115 -8.70 -1.95 7.05
C MET A 115 -7.60 -1.00 7.53
N ILE A 116 -7.07 -0.14 6.67
CA ILE A 116 -6.13 0.92 7.04
C ILE A 116 -6.92 2.20 7.35
N ALA A 117 -6.96 2.58 8.62
CA ALA A 117 -7.65 3.78 9.09
C ALA A 117 -6.83 5.05 8.90
N GLY A 118 -5.50 4.95 8.96
CA GLY A 118 -4.57 6.06 8.79
C GLY A 118 -3.17 5.60 8.46
N VAL A 119 -2.33 6.54 8.08
CA VAL A 119 -0.95 6.27 7.66
C VAL A 119 0.03 7.08 8.49
N LEU A 120 1.01 6.40 9.06
CA LEU A 120 2.20 7.00 9.65
C LEU A 120 3.28 7.04 8.56
N LEU A 121 3.62 8.24 8.09
CA LEU A 121 4.67 8.46 7.10
C LEU A 121 5.97 8.80 7.83
N ARG A 122 6.94 7.88 7.77
CA ARG A 122 8.29 8.11 8.30
C ARG A 122 9.19 8.63 7.19
N VAL A 123 9.72 9.83 7.36
CA VAL A 123 10.65 10.45 6.39
C VAL A 123 12.03 10.60 7.02
N ASP A 124 13.03 9.96 6.43
CA ASP A 124 14.44 10.08 6.82
C ASP A 124 15.29 10.16 5.55
N SER A 125 15.26 11.32 4.89
CA SER A 125 15.74 11.52 3.52
C SER A 125 16.36 12.89 3.30
N PRO A 126 17.51 12.97 2.60
CA PRO A 126 18.09 14.24 2.13
C PRO A 126 17.33 14.85 0.94
N GLY A 127 16.31 14.21 0.44
CA GLY A 127 15.68 14.51 -0.84
C GLY A 127 16.25 13.67 -1.98
N GLY A 128 16.18 14.16 -3.21
CA GLY A 128 16.61 13.42 -4.40
C GLY A 128 16.06 14.01 -5.68
N GLY A 129 15.65 13.15 -6.63
CA GLY A 129 15.04 13.56 -7.89
C GLY A 129 13.81 14.43 -7.67
N ALA A 130 13.76 15.56 -8.35
CA ALA A 130 12.69 16.54 -8.20
C ALA A 130 11.33 15.92 -8.56
N ALA A 131 11.22 15.28 -9.72
CA ALA A 131 10.00 14.62 -10.17
C ALA A 131 9.61 13.48 -9.24
N ALA A 132 10.56 12.62 -8.82
CA ALA A 132 10.31 11.52 -7.91
C ALA A 132 9.76 11.99 -6.55
N SER A 133 10.30 13.09 -6.01
CA SER A 133 9.81 13.70 -4.77
C SER A 133 8.40 14.26 -4.93
N GLN A 134 8.11 14.87 -6.07
CA GLN A 134 6.81 15.45 -6.40
C GLN A 134 5.73 14.38 -6.61
N GLU A 135 6.09 13.24 -7.22
CA GLU A 135 5.17 12.10 -7.35
C GLU A 135 4.77 11.53 -5.99
N ILE A 136 5.74 11.35 -5.09
CA ILE A 136 5.46 10.87 -3.72
C ILE A 136 4.61 11.90 -2.96
N TYR A 137 4.96 13.20 -3.05
CA TYR A 137 4.16 14.27 -2.46
C TYR A 137 2.71 14.21 -2.93
N SER A 138 2.48 14.12 -4.24
CA SER A 138 1.15 14.09 -4.83
C SER A 138 0.33 12.89 -4.36
N ALA A 139 0.95 11.71 -4.28
CA ALA A 139 0.31 10.50 -3.80
C ALA A 139 -0.04 10.58 -2.30
N VAL A 140 0.86 11.12 -1.47
CA VAL A 140 0.58 11.33 -0.04
C VAL A 140 -0.53 12.37 0.15
N ARG A 141 -0.53 13.46 -0.63
CA ARG A 141 -1.55 14.49 -0.59
C ARG A 141 -2.94 13.94 -0.94
N GLU A 142 -3.02 13.07 -1.95
CA GLU A 142 -4.26 12.40 -2.31
C GLU A 142 -4.76 11.45 -1.22
N LEU A 143 -3.82 10.70 -0.63
CA LEU A 143 -4.11 9.84 0.52
C LEU A 143 -4.61 10.67 1.73
N ALA A 144 -3.98 11.82 2.02
CA ALA A 144 -4.31 12.68 3.15
C ALA A 144 -5.72 13.30 3.05
N ARG A 145 -6.28 13.42 1.84
CA ARG A 145 -7.68 13.81 1.63
C ARG A 145 -8.69 12.75 2.06
N LYS A 146 -8.28 11.49 2.13
CA LYS A 146 -9.15 10.34 2.39
C LYS A 146 -8.96 9.75 3.78
N LYS A 147 -7.73 9.80 4.29
CA LYS A 147 -7.34 9.19 5.56
C LYS A 147 -6.32 10.08 6.27
N PRO A 148 -6.34 10.22 7.59
CA PRO A 148 -5.34 10.99 8.30
C PRO A 148 -3.93 10.44 8.08
N VAL A 149 -2.98 11.33 7.79
CA VAL A 149 -1.57 11.02 7.60
C VAL A 149 -0.74 11.82 8.60
N ALA A 150 -0.13 11.12 9.57
CA ALA A 150 0.87 11.72 10.45
C ALA A 150 2.25 11.56 9.84
N VAL A 151 2.98 12.64 9.67
CA VAL A 151 4.38 12.62 9.24
C VAL A 151 5.30 12.64 10.45
N SER A 152 6.24 11.71 10.51
CA SER A 152 7.33 11.73 11.48
C SER A 152 8.67 11.87 10.76
N MET A 153 9.27 13.05 10.87
CA MET A 153 10.62 13.28 10.35
C MET A 153 11.66 12.53 11.19
N GLY A 154 12.63 11.91 10.51
CA GLY A 154 13.77 11.22 11.10
C GLY A 154 14.88 12.15 11.55
N SER A 155 16.11 11.67 11.39
CA SER A 155 17.28 12.51 11.59
C SER A 155 17.39 13.61 10.56
N LEU A 156 16.95 13.31 9.33
CA LEU A 156 17.02 14.21 8.17
C LEU A 156 15.72 14.11 7.36
N ALA A 157 15.06 15.23 7.12
CA ALA A 157 13.92 15.34 6.21
C ALA A 157 14.03 16.69 5.46
N ALA A 158 14.98 16.75 4.54
CA ALA A 158 15.36 17.99 3.86
C ALA A 158 15.02 17.93 2.37
N SER A 159 14.86 19.09 1.76
CA SER A 159 14.64 19.26 0.32
C SER A 159 13.48 18.38 -0.18
N GLY A 160 13.65 17.42 -1.08
CA GLY A 160 12.59 16.50 -1.49
C GLY A 160 11.95 15.74 -0.32
N GLY A 161 12.69 15.45 0.76
CA GLY A 161 12.16 14.86 1.98
C GLY A 161 11.20 15.81 2.73
N LEU A 162 11.55 17.10 2.79
CA LEU A 162 10.62 18.12 3.29
C LEU A 162 9.38 18.23 2.39
N MET A 163 9.57 18.30 1.06
CA MET A 163 8.47 18.35 0.10
C MET A 163 7.45 17.24 0.36
N VAL A 164 7.89 15.99 0.47
CA VAL A 164 7.03 14.84 0.78
C VAL A 164 6.32 15.03 2.12
N SER A 165 7.01 15.59 3.11
CA SER A 165 6.45 15.83 4.45
C SER A 165 5.32 16.87 4.45
N MET A 166 5.34 17.82 3.51
CA MET A 166 4.31 18.87 3.38
C MET A 166 2.93 18.33 2.95
N ALA A 167 2.87 17.09 2.50
CA ALA A 167 1.63 16.44 2.09
C ALA A 167 0.81 15.86 3.25
N GLY A 168 1.39 15.71 4.43
CA GLY A 168 0.73 15.09 5.58
C GLY A 168 -0.30 15.99 6.27
N SER A 169 -1.19 15.38 7.03
CA SER A 169 -2.20 16.10 7.84
C SER A 169 -1.58 16.79 9.06
N ARG A 170 -0.52 16.21 9.64
CA ARG A 170 0.26 16.78 10.74
C ARG A 170 1.70 16.30 10.68
N VAL A 171 2.63 17.20 10.90
CA VAL A 171 4.07 16.98 10.76
C VAL A 171 4.78 17.10 12.10
N PHE A 172 5.50 16.04 12.47
CA PHE A 172 6.28 15.94 13.71
C PHE A 172 7.76 15.83 13.39
N ALA A 173 8.59 16.50 14.17
CA ALA A 173 10.05 16.39 14.11
C ALA A 173 10.67 16.39 15.50
N ASN A 174 11.78 15.68 15.70
CA ASN A 174 12.57 15.85 16.92
C ASN A 174 13.27 17.22 16.89
N ALA A 175 13.59 17.76 18.06
CA ALA A 175 14.24 19.05 18.16
C ALA A 175 15.54 19.16 17.34
N SER A 176 16.27 18.04 17.19
CA SER A 176 17.53 17.94 16.44
C SER A 176 17.37 17.39 15.03
N THR A 177 16.16 17.16 14.54
CA THR A 177 15.92 16.81 13.14
C THR A 177 16.46 17.92 12.25
N VAL A 178 17.16 17.57 11.18
CA VAL A 178 17.57 18.50 10.14
C VAL A 178 16.52 18.53 9.04
N THR A 179 16.01 19.73 8.72
CA THR A 179 14.98 19.90 7.67
C THR A 179 15.24 21.21 6.90
N GLY A 180 14.31 21.67 6.07
CA GLY A 180 14.51 22.83 5.21
C GLY A 180 15.15 22.45 3.88
N SER A 181 16.21 23.16 3.48
CA SER A 181 16.85 23.01 2.16
C SER A 181 15.84 23.14 1.01
N ILE A 182 14.96 24.16 1.12
CA ILE A 182 13.96 24.46 0.08
C ILE A 182 14.69 25.12 -1.09
N GLY A 183 14.96 24.34 -2.11
CA GLY A 183 15.72 24.76 -3.27
C GLY A 183 15.93 23.64 -4.28
N VAL A 184 16.44 24.02 -5.45
CA VAL A 184 16.76 23.09 -6.55
C VAL A 184 18.17 23.32 -7.00
N ARG A 185 18.91 22.25 -7.24
CA ARG A 185 20.24 22.32 -7.82
C ARG A 185 20.38 21.39 -9.01
N MET A 186 21.29 21.73 -9.89
CA MET A 186 21.72 20.91 -11.01
C MET A 186 23.26 20.92 -11.05
N ASP A 187 23.85 19.73 -10.94
CA ASP A 187 25.30 19.56 -11.00
C ASP A 187 25.69 19.04 -12.39
N ILE A 188 26.65 19.74 -13.02
CA ILE A 188 27.22 19.38 -14.32
C ILE A 188 28.72 19.16 -14.12
N PRO A 189 29.19 17.91 -14.05
CA PRO A 189 30.62 17.62 -13.97
C PRO A 189 31.36 18.20 -15.18
N GLN A 190 32.59 18.73 -14.97
CA GLN A 190 33.45 19.28 -16.04
C GLN A 190 34.68 18.38 -16.22
N LEU A 191 34.68 17.59 -17.27
CA LEU A 191 35.76 16.61 -17.55
C LEU A 191 36.69 17.01 -18.66
N GLN A 192 36.47 18.16 -19.35
CA GLN A 192 37.25 18.62 -20.48
C GLN A 192 38.76 18.64 -20.20
N GLY A 193 39.16 19.19 -19.05
CA GLY A 193 40.58 19.29 -18.68
C GLY A 193 41.24 17.92 -18.43
N LEU A 194 40.51 16.97 -17.86
CA LEU A 194 40.99 15.61 -17.66
C LEU A 194 41.17 14.88 -19.00
N MET A 195 40.15 14.95 -19.85
CA MET A 195 40.15 14.27 -21.15
C MET A 195 41.26 14.83 -22.08
N GLY A 196 41.48 16.13 -22.05
CA GLY A 196 42.59 16.73 -22.77
C GLY A 196 43.97 16.20 -22.32
N LYS A 197 44.18 15.94 -21.02
CA LYS A 197 45.42 15.37 -20.48
C LYS A 197 45.69 13.93 -20.94
N ILE A 198 44.65 13.16 -21.19
CA ILE A 198 44.76 11.77 -21.66
C ILE A 198 44.60 11.63 -23.18
N GLY A 199 44.55 12.77 -23.90
CA GLY A 199 44.46 12.78 -25.36
C GLY A 199 43.13 12.38 -25.95
N VAL A 200 42.04 12.44 -25.17
CA VAL A 200 40.68 12.13 -25.61
C VAL A 200 39.93 13.41 -25.94
N GLY A 201 39.49 13.58 -27.19
CA GLY A 201 38.62 14.66 -27.65
C GLY A 201 37.19 14.11 -27.88
N GLN A 202 36.21 15.01 -27.85
CA GLN A 202 34.86 14.73 -28.28
C GLN A 202 34.41 15.80 -29.26
N GLU A 203 33.89 15.39 -30.40
CA GLU A 203 33.19 16.24 -31.35
C GLU A 203 31.70 15.91 -31.26
N THR A 204 30.89 16.92 -31.07
CA THR A 204 29.43 16.76 -30.95
C THR A 204 28.73 17.55 -32.06
N ILE A 205 28.03 16.88 -32.93
CA ILE A 205 27.21 17.48 -33.98
C ILE A 205 25.74 17.43 -33.53
N THR A 206 25.09 18.59 -33.48
CA THR A 206 23.70 18.70 -33.00
C THR A 206 22.80 19.37 -34.03
N THR A 207 21.52 19.05 -33.99
CA THR A 207 20.48 19.66 -34.83
C THR A 207 19.91 20.94 -34.24
N ALA A 208 20.21 21.27 -32.98
CA ALA A 208 19.68 22.45 -32.28
C ALA A 208 20.65 22.94 -31.20
N PRO A 209 20.69 24.27 -30.92
CA PRO A 209 21.71 24.92 -30.06
C PRO A 209 21.80 24.40 -28.62
N TYR A 210 20.67 23.91 -28.05
CA TYR A 210 20.62 23.44 -26.67
C TYR A 210 20.70 21.91 -26.53
N LYS A 211 20.89 21.17 -27.65
CA LYS A 211 20.85 19.70 -27.63
C LYS A 211 22.04 19.09 -26.87
N ASP A 212 23.17 19.77 -26.80
CA ASP A 212 24.34 19.39 -26.01
C ASP A 212 24.58 20.31 -24.80
N ALA A 213 23.59 21.12 -24.43
CA ALA A 213 23.69 21.94 -23.23
C ALA A 213 23.81 21.05 -22.00
N GLY A 214 24.76 21.31 -21.12
CA GLY A 214 25.09 20.47 -19.98
C GLY A 214 26.11 19.37 -20.29
N SER A 215 26.75 19.37 -21.48
CA SER A 215 27.85 18.46 -21.76
C SER A 215 28.97 18.66 -20.73
N TYR A 216 29.50 17.58 -20.19
CA TYR A 216 30.65 17.57 -19.30
C TYR A 216 32.00 17.76 -20.03
N MET A 217 31.96 17.76 -21.36
CA MET A 217 33.16 17.93 -22.21
C MET A 217 33.48 19.39 -22.54
N ARG A 218 32.62 20.34 -22.16
CA ARG A 218 32.85 21.78 -22.32
C ARG A 218 32.11 22.60 -21.26
N PRO A 219 32.57 23.80 -20.93
CA PRO A 219 31.83 24.71 -20.06
C PRO A 219 30.49 25.11 -20.69
N LEU A 220 29.52 25.46 -19.84
CA LEU A 220 28.29 26.12 -20.29
C LEU A 220 28.59 27.51 -20.84
N SER A 221 27.92 27.87 -21.95
CA SER A 221 27.84 29.26 -22.36
C SER A 221 26.97 30.07 -21.38
N THR A 222 27.03 31.39 -21.44
CA THR A 222 26.19 32.29 -20.63
C THR A 222 24.71 32.03 -20.92
N GLU A 223 24.31 31.89 -22.18
CA GLU A 223 22.94 31.65 -22.61
C GLU A 223 22.43 30.29 -22.10
N GLN A 224 23.27 29.26 -22.12
CA GLN A 224 22.91 27.93 -21.59
C GLN A 224 22.73 27.97 -20.07
N ARG A 225 23.60 28.73 -19.38
CA ARG A 225 23.48 28.92 -17.93
C ARG A 225 22.19 29.65 -17.58
N ASP A 226 21.87 30.73 -18.29
CA ASP A 226 20.64 31.49 -18.08
C ASP A 226 19.40 30.68 -18.40
N TYR A 227 19.47 29.82 -19.42
CA TYR A 227 18.42 28.88 -19.75
C TYR A 227 18.16 27.88 -18.58
N PHE A 228 19.22 27.20 -18.11
CA PHE A 228 19.07 26.27 -16.98
C PHE A 228 18.63 26.98 -15.71
N LYS A 229 19.11 28.19 -15.46
CA LYS A 229 18.66 28.99 -14.32
C LYS A 229 17.15 29.23 -14.37
N LYS A 230 16.54 29.55 -15.50
CA LYS A 230 15.11 29.72 -15.65
C LYS A 230 14.35 28.42 -15.34
N VAL A 231 14.87 27.29 -15.79
CA VAL A 231 14.26 25.96 -15.46
C VAL A 231 14.31 25.70 -13.95
N LEU A 232 15.46 25.98 -13.32
CA LEU A 232 15.60 25.82 -11.87
C LEU A 232 14.72 26.78 -11.08
N ASP A 233 14.59 28.03 -11.54
CA ASP A 233 13.72 29.04 -10.93
C ASP A 233 12.23 28.60 -10.98
N ASP A 234 11.77 28.04 -12.10
CA ASP A 234 10.41 27.48 -12.21
C ASP A 234 10.20 26.31 -11.25
N MET A 235 11.12 25.35 -11.21
CA MET A 235 11.05 24.23 -10.27
C MET A 235 11.11 24.68 -8.81
N HIS A 236 11.91 25.71 -8.52
CA HIS A 236 11.99 26.31 -7.19
C HIS A 236 10.65 26.94 -6.79
N GLN A 237 10.02 27.66 -7.72
CA GLN A 237 8.70 28.25 -7.49
C GLN A 237 7.65 27.17 -7.16
N GLN A 238 7.63 26.06 -7.91
CA GLN A 238 6.74 24.93 -7.60
C GLN A 238 6.98 24.38 -6.18
N PHE A 239 8.23 24.35 -5.72
CA PHE A 239 8.53 23.92 -4.36
C PHE A 239 8.00 24.91 -3.32
N VAL A 240 8.13 26.22 -3.57
CA VAL A 240 7.59 27.28 -2.71
C VAL A 240 6.07 27.15 -2.60
N ASP A 241 5.38 26.91 -3.73
CA ASP A 241 3.94 26.70 -3.76
C ASP A 241 3.52 25.49 -2.92
N ILE A 242 4.24 24.39 -3.02
CA ILE A 242 3.99 23.17 -2.22
C ILE A 242 4.15 23.46 -0.71
N VAL A 243 5.15 24.23 -0.33
CA VAL A 243 5.35 24.60 1.09
C VAL A 243 4.25 25.54 1.56
N ALA A 244 3.90 26.55 0.78
CA ALA A 244 2.83 27.48 1.09
C ALA A 244 1.49 26.75 1.29
N ASP A 245 1.13 25.89 0.36
CA ASP A 245 -0.09 25.07 0.41
C ASP A 245 -0.09 24.09 1.57
N GLY A 246 1.01 23.36 1.75
CA GLY A 246 1.12 22.32 2.77
C GLY A 246 1.16 22.86 4.19
N ARG A 247 1.56 24.12 4.36
CA ARG A 247 1.65 24.79 5.66
C ARG A 247 0.61 25.89 5.85
N HIS A 248 -0.30 26.07 4.88
CA HIS A 248 -1.32 27.13 4.92
C HIS A 248 -0.75 28.50 5.24
N MET A 249 0.42 28.82 4.66
CA MET A 249 1.10 30.10 4.86
C MET A 249 1.08 30.94 3.58
N GLU A 250 1.21 32.24 3.76
CA GLU A 250 1.32 33.15 2.63
C GLU A 250 2.53 32.79 1.76
N HIS A 251 2.36 32.85 0.44
CA HIS A 251 3.41 32.56 -0.53
C HIS A 251 4.70 33.35 -0.29
N ALA A 252 4.58 34.65 0.04
CA ALA A 252 5.74 35.49 0.37
C ALA A 252 6.54 34.97 1.58
N ARG A 253 5.84 34.40 2.58
CA ARG A 253 6.47 33.79 3.74
C ARG A 253 7.18 32.49 3.36
N ALA A 254 6.54 31.63 2.58
CA ALA A 254 7.19 30.40 2.08
C ALA A 254 8.43 30.73 1.23
N ALA A 255 8.33 31.71 0.34
CA ALA A 255 9.47 32.19 -0.48
C ALA A 255 10.63 32.71 0.38
N ALA A 256 10.35 33.42 1.47
CA ALA A 256 11.39 33.89 2.38
C ALA A 256 12.15 32.76 3.10
N LEU A 257 11.51 31.60 3.30
CA LEU A 257 12.13 30.40 3.85
C LEU A 257 12.89 29.59 2.78
N ALA A 258 12.62 29.82 1.50
CA ALA A 258 13.13 29.04 0.37
C ALA A 258 14.49 29.54 -0.15
N SER A 259 15.42 29.77 0.76
CA SER A 259 16.78 30.22 0.43
C SER A 259 17.80 29.07 0.35
N GLY A 260 17.36 27.83 0.42
CA GLY A 260 18.23 26.65 0.48
C GLY A 260 18.82 26.39 1.87
N LYS A 261 18.50 27.19 2.88
CA LYS A 261 18.96 26.97 4.26
C LYS A 261 18.33 25.75 4.89
N ILE A 262 19.08 25.10 5.78
CA ILE A 262 18.59 24.06 6.68
C ILE A 262 18.18 24.66 8.02
N PHE A 263 17.29 23.96 8.68
CA PHE A 263 16.77 24.32 10.01
C PHE A 263 16.79 23.10 10.92
N THR A 264 16.93 23.33 12.21
CA THR A 264 16.64 22.30 13.20
C THR A 264 15.13 22.10 13.31
N GLY A 265 14.68 20.94 13.81
CA GLY A 265 13.25 20.71 14.05
C GLY A 265 12.64 21.74 14.98
N ARG A 266 13.41 22.23 15.98
CA ARG A 266 13.00 23.30 16.87
C ARG A 266 12.73 24.62 16.12
N GLU A 267 13.64 25.02 15.25
CA GLU A 267 13.45 26.20 14.39
C GLU A 267 12.31 26.01 13.41
N ALA A 268 12.17 24.80 12.83
CA ALA A 268 11.12 24.48 11.88
C ALA A 268 9.72 24.62 12.50
N VAL A 269 9.53 24.30 13.78
CA VAL A 269 8.27 24.58 14.50
C VAL A 269 8.03 26.09 14.62
N GLN A 270 9.05 26.87 14.99
CA GLN A 270 8.92 28.34 15.11
C GLN A 270 8.61 28.99 13.77
N LEU A 271 9.16 28.44 12.69
CA LEU A 271 8.94 28.93 11.32
C LEU A 271 7.59 28.44 10.72
N GLY A 272 6.92 27.49 11.37
CA GLY A 272 5.65 26.91 10.90
C GLY A 272 5.82 25.82 9.83
N LEU A 273 7.04 25.32 9.61
CA LEU A 273 7.31 24.18 8.71
C LEU A 273 6.94 22.83 9.34
N VAL A 274 6.94 22.75 10.66
CA VAL A 274 6.59 21.57 11.47
C VAL A 274 5.53 21.97 12.48
N ASP A 275 4.59 21.07 12.76
CA ASP A 275 3.49 21.36 13.68
C ASP A 275 3.90 21.20 15.15
N GLU A 276 4.71 20.18 15.45
CA GLU A 276 5.00 19.82 16.83
C GLU A 276 6.34 19.09 16.96
N LEU A 277 7.02 19.33 18.10
CA LEU A 277 8.19 18.55 18.46
C LEU A 277 7.77 17.17 18.95
N GLY A 278 8.32 16.13 18.33
CA GLY A 278 8.06 14.74 18.71
C GLY A 278 8.64 13.75 17.72
N GLY A 279 8.84 12.55 18.20
CA GLY A 279 9.32 11.45 17.38
C GLY A 279 8.17 10.62 16.79
N GLN A 280 8.52 9.41 16.30
CA GLN A 280 7.57 8.49 15.72
C GLN A 280 6.45 8.09 16.68
N GLN A 281 6.74 7.97 17.98
CA GLN A 281 5.74 7.60 18.99
C GLN A 281 4.70 8.70 19.18
N THR A 282 5.14 9.98 19.22
CA THR A 282 4.24 11.13 19.33
C THR A 282 3.31 11.21 18.10
N ALA A 283 3.87 11.06 16.91
CA ALA A 283 3.11 11.03 15.65
C ALA A 283 2.09 9.86 15.63
N LEU A 284 2.51 8.69 16.13
CA LEU A 284 1.63 7.52 16.22
C LEU A 284 0.51 7.73 17.23
N ALA A 285 0.79 8.31 18.40
CA ALA A 285 -0.21 8.60 19.41
C ALA A 285 -1.29 9.54 18.86
N TRP A 286 -0.88 10.66 18.25
CA TRP A 286 -1.82 11.56 17.59
C TRP A 286 -2.66 10.84 16.52
N LEU A 287 -2.01 10.04 15.66
CA LEU A 287 -2.71 9.33 14.59
C LEU A 287 -3.69 8.29 15.14
N SER A 288 -3.33 7.62 16.24
CA SER A 288 -4.18 6.65 16.94
C SER A 288 -5.46 7.29 17.45
N GLU A 289 -5.35 8.49 18.03
CA GLU A 289 -6.50 9.29 18.47
C GLU A 289 -7.40 9.69 17.28
N GLN A 290 -6.81 10.16 16.18
CA GLN A 290 -7.57 10.55 14.98
C GLN A 290 -8.31 9.38 14.33
N CYS A 291 -7.74 8.17 14.39
CA CYS A 291 -8.28 6.98 13.77
C CYS A 291 -9.14 6.12 14.71
N GLY A 292 -9.12 6.35 16.02
CA GLY A 292 -9.71 5.46 17.02
C GLY A 292 -9.07 4.06 17.06
N VAL A 293 -7.80 3.95 16.66
CA VAL A 293 -7.03 2.69 16.61
C VAL A 293 -6.01 2.69 17.74
N PRO A 294 -5.99 1.67 18.63
CA PRO A 294 -5.01 1.62 19.74
C PRO A 294 -3.56 1.68 19.23
N ALA A 295 -2.74 2.53 19.89
CA ALA A 295 -1.34 2.76 19.50
C ALA A 295 -0.46 1.51 19.65
N GLU A 296 -0.84 0.59 20.56
CA GLU A 296 -0.16 -0.68 20.80
C GLU A 296 -0.39 -1.70 19.66
N ARG A 297 -1.38 -1.45 18.79
CA ARG A 297 -1.65 -2.34 17.67
C ARG A 297 -0.51 -2.29 16.67
N LYS A 298 -0.01 -3.47 16.30
CA LYS A 298 1.11 -3.61 15.36
C LYS A 298 0.83 -2.88 14.05
N LEU A 299 1.76 -2.01 13.68
CA LEU A 299 1.72 -1.28 12.41
C LEU A 299 1.81 -2.24 11.21
N VAL A 300 1.05 -1.97 10.17
CA VAL A 300 1.16 -2.68 8.90
C VAL A 300 2.33 -2.06 8.13
N THR A 301 3.40 -2.82 7.97
CA THR A 301 4.59 -2.39 7.22
C THR A 301 4.61 -3.02 5.84
N ARG A 302 5.29 -2.37 4.89
CA ARG A 302 5.57 -2.99 3.60
C ARG A 302 6.25 -4.35 3.82
N PRO A 303 5.80 -5.43 3.18
CA PRO A 303 6.52 -6.69 3.20
C PRO A 303 7.95 -6.43 2.70
N LYS A 304 8.95 -6.86 3.47
CA LYS A 304 10.32 -6.81 2.98
C LYS A 304 10.37 -7.70 1.74
N GLU A 305 10.75 -7.16 0.62
CA GLU A 305 11.09 -7.95 -0.55
C GLU A 305 12.30 -8.83 -0.19
N GLY A 306 11.99 -9.93 0.46
CA GLY A 306 12.94 -11.00 0.69
C GLY A 306 12.95 -11.82 -0.59
N GLY A 307 13.91 -11.58 -1.49
CA GLY A 307 14.25 -12.64 -2.42
C GLY A 307 14.44 -13.92 -1.57
N TRP A 308 13.80 -15.02 -1.96
CA TRP A 308 13.90 -16.31 -1.26
C TRP A 308 15.34 -16.87 -1.22
N LEU A 309 16.29 -16.19 -1.90
CA LEU A 309 17.71 -16.49 -1.76
C LEU A 309 18.17 -16.10 -0.36
N PRO A 310 18.65 -17.07 0.45
CA PRO A 310 19.16 -16.80 1.78
C PRO A 310 20.23 -15.72 1.74
N ARG A 311 20.21 -14.79 2.70
CA ARG A 311 21.30 -13.81 2.92
C ARG A 311 22.68 -14.47 2.96
N SER A 312 22.75 -15.73 3.35
CA SER A 312 23.95 -16.57 3.32
C SER A 312 24.62 -16.68 1.95
N LEU A 313 23.84 -16.67 0.85
CA LEU A 313 24.44 -16.75 -0.49
C LEU A 313 25.04 -15.40 -0.94
N LYS A 314 24.42 -14.27 -0.56
CA LYS A 314 25.00 -12.93 -0.79
C LYS A 314 26.32 -12.75 -0.03
N THR A 315 26.40 -13.29 1.18
CA THR A 315 27.62 -13.24 2.01
C THR A 315 28.70 -14.19 1.49
N MET A 316 28.35 -15.33 0.91
CA MET A 316 29.30 -16.28 0.33
C MET A 316 29.94 -15.81 -0.97
N LEU A 317 29.22 -15.02 -1.78
CA LEU A 317 29.74 -14.54 -3.07
C LEU A 317 30.55 -13.24 -2.97
N GLY A 318 30.56 -12.57 -1.81
CA GLY A 318 31.42 -11.41 -1.52
C GLY A 318 31.22 -10.18 -2.43
N VAL A 319 30.19 -10.17 -3.27
CA VAL A 319 29.98 -9.12 -4.26
C VAL A 319 28.65 -8.42 -3.97
N ASP A 320 28.75 -7.21 -3.47
CA ASP A 320 27.60 -6.29 -3.41
C ASP A 320 27.44 -5.57 -4.75
N LEU A 321 26.66 -6.17 -5.65
CA LEU A 321 26.37 -5.64 -6.97
C LEU A 321 25.46 -4.39 -6.93
N SER A 322 24.96 -4.00 -5.76
CA SER A 322 24.11 -2.80 -5.63
C SER A 322 24.88 -1.50 -5.86
N ALA A 323 26.21 -1.51 -5.65
CA ALA A 323 27.07 -0.36 -5.91
C ALA A 323 27.34 -0.12 -7.39
N LEU A 324 27.19 -1.13 -8.27
CA LEU A 324 27.42 -0.98 -9.70
C LEU A 324 26.22 -0.37 -10.44
N GLY A 325 25.01 -0.48 -9.89
CA GLY A 325 23.79 0.11 -10.48
C GLY A 325 23.74 1.64 -10.42
N SER A 326 24.50 2.26 -9.53
CA SER A 326 24.52 3.72 -9.34
C SER A 326 25.43 4.48 -10.32
N LEU A 327 26.25 3.77 -11.11
CA LEU A 327 27.20 4.39 -12.04
C LEU A 327 26.66 4.55 -13.47
N SER A 328 25.46 4.11 -13.77
CA SER A 328 24.95 4.03 -15.14
C SER A 328 24.05 5.18 -15.61
N SER A 329 23.75 6.19 -14.79
CA SER A 329 22.96 7.35 -15.24
C SER A 329 23.85 8.54 -15.49
N SER A 330 24.33 8.70 -16.74
CA SER A 330 25.10 9.85 -17.23
C SER A 330 24.23 11.06 -17.64
N SER A 331 22.94 11.05 -17.31
CA SER A 331 22.05 12.17 -17.61
C SER A 331 22.08 13.20 -16.49
N PRO A 332 22.02 14.51 -16.80
CA PRO A 332 21.87 15.53 -15.76
C PRO A 332 20.60 15.30 -14.98
N VAL A 333 20.71 15.19 -13.67
CA VAL A 333 19.59 14.97 -12.78
C VAL A 333 19.27 16.27 -12.06
N PHE A 334 18.01 16.71 -12.15
CA PHE A 334 17.51 17.81 -11.34
C PHE A 334 17.19 17.28 -9.94
N LEU A 335 17.81 17.89 -8.93
CA LEU A 335 17.75 17.35 -7.57
C LEU A 335 17.12 18.34 -6.61
N TYR A 336 16.16 17.83 -5.84
CA TYR A 336 15.84 18.29 -4.50
C TYR A 336 16.66 17.48 -3.50
N GLN A 337 17.94 17.83 -3.34
CA GLN A 337 18.85 17.10 -2.47
C GLN A 337 19.68 18.09 -1.65
N PHE A 338 19.85 17.74 -0.37
CA PHE A 338 20.75 18.39 0.55
C PHE A 338 22.18 17.85 0.40
#